data_7bb95b532e2d6658bceae38f956ddab5
#
_entry.id   7bb95b532e2d6658bceae38f956ddab5
#
_cell.length_a   1.000
_cell.length_b   1.000
_cell.length_c   1.000
_cell.angle_alpha   90.00
_cell.angle_beta   90.00
_cell.angle_gamma   90.00
#
_symmetry.space_group_name_H-M   'P 1'
#
loop_
_entity.id
_entity.type
_entity.pdbx_description
1 polymer ?
#
loop_
_entity_poly.entity_id
_entity_poly.type
_entity_poly.pdbx_seq_one_letter_code
_entity_poly.pdbx_strand_id
1 'polypeptide(L)'
;MLRVLSTHVFLNQRLHPGLLDLAAHSGAQAVEIFAARQHFDYTSREHVAELSAWFSSNTLEPFSMHAPLYPDREMGRAGAPAVNVLHPEKSRRIDAMDEIKRALEAAEHIPFRNLIVHLGERDDVWSPRTIEHGLTALEHLDAFARPLGVRVLVENLLSEATTPEHLVMILDMGHLAHIGLCLDLGHAHITVGVAHAIAAMGNRIASVHVHDNHGLKDEHLWPGDGTIEWPATVEALKKLATPPATVLEISQNLNETAATLPAKVEKAFNLFA
;
A
#
# COMPACT_ATOMS: atom_id res chain seq x y z
N MET A 1 14.05 -5.52 -9.81
CA MET A 1 12.67 -5.39 -9.26
C MET A 1 11.99 -4.20 -9.91
N LEU A 2 10.66 -4.19 -10.08
CA LEU A 2 9.92 -3.05 -10.63
C LEU A 2 10.01 -1.86 -9.66
N ARG A 3 10.34 -0.67 -10.17
CA ARG A 3 10.53 0.56 -9.40
C ARG A 3 9.22 1.36 -9.37
N VAL A 4 8.55 1.37 -8.25
CA VAL A 4 7.25 2.02 -8.06
C VAL A 4 7.39 3.15 -7.03
N LEU A 5 6.89 4.35 -7.35
CA LEU A 5 6.82 5.45 -6.39
C LEU A 5 5.38 5.58 -5.89
N SER A 6 5.17 5.47 -4.57
CA SER A 6 3.86 5.78 -4.00
C SER A 6 3.61 7.30 -4.03
N THR A 7 2.41 7.69 -4.43
CA THR A 7 2.00 9.10 -4.39
C THR A 7 1.81 9.61 -2.95
N HIS A 8 2.00 8.74 -1.96
CA HIS A 8 2.06 9.11 -0.54
C HIS A 8 3.05 10.25 -0.27
N VAL A 9 4.16 10.32 -1.02
CA VAL A 9 5.13 11.42 -0.94
C VAL A 9 4.51 12.80 -1.25
N PHE A 10 3.34 12.82 -1.90
CA PHE A 10 2.59 14.04 -2.26
C PHE A 10 1.26 14.19 -1.48
N LEU A 11 1.04 13.40 -0.44
CA LEU A 11 -0.26 13.20 0.22
C LEU A 11 -0.98 14.50 0.66
N ASN A 12 -0.22 15.54 0.98
CA ASN A 12 -0.77 16.84 1.37
C ASN A 12 -1.17 17.76 0.19
N GLN A 13 -1.02 17.26 -1.04
CA GLN A 13 -1.39 17.97 -2.26
C GLN A 13 -2.45 17.16 -3.01
N ARG A 14 -3.38 17.82 -3.68
CA ARG A 14 -4.26 17.14 -4.63
C ARG A 14 -3.40 16.57 -5.76
N LEU A 15 -3.55 15.28 -6.04
CA LEU A 15 -2.84 14.64 -7.15
C LEU A 15 -3.30 15.25 -8.47
N HIS A 16 -2.35 15.63 -9.31
CA HIS A 16 -2.61 16.24 -10.62
C HIS A 16 -1.47 15.88 -11.60
N PRO A 17 -1.68 16.07 -12.91
CA PRO A 17 -0.68 15.75 -13.95
C PRO A 17 0.75 16.18 -13.64
N GLY A 18 0.96 17.39 -13.11
CA GLY A 18 2.30 17.88 -12.81
C GLY A 18 3.05 17.09 -11.71
N LEU A 19 2.34 16.49 -10.74
CA LEU A 19 2.96 15.59 -9.76
C LEU A 19 3.29 14.22 -10.37
N LEU A 20 2.47 13.74 -11.29
CA LEU A 20 2.76 12.52 -12.04
C LEU A 20 3.93 12.71 -13.01
N ASP A 21 4.06 13.90 -13.65
CA ASP A 21 5.24 14.26 -14.43
C ASP A 21 6.50 14.23 -13.56
N LEU A 22 6.42 14.75 -12.34
CA LEU A 22 7.55 14.72 -11.41
C LEU A 22 7.92 13.28 -11.03
N ALA A 23 6.93 12.40 -10.77
CA ALA A 23 7.16 10.99 -10.53
C ALA A 23 7.83 10.31 -11.73
N ALA A 24 7.35 10.57 -12.95
CA ALA A 24 7.93 10.04 -14.19
C ALA A 24 9.41 10.46 -14.37
N HIS A 25 9.73 11.71 -14.05
CA HIS A 25 11.11 12.24 -14.15
C HIS A 25 12.03 11.78 -13.01
N SER A 26 11.49 11.14 -11.97
CA SER A 26 12.28 10.62 -10.85
C SER A 26 12.90 9.23 -11.10
N GLY A 27 12.69 8.64 -12.28
CA GLY A 27 13.19 7.30 -12.61
C GLY A 27 12.29 6.17 -12.09
N ALA A 28 11.10 6.46 -11.59
CA ALA A 28 10.06 5.48 -11.33
C ALA A 28 9.55 4.90 -12.66
N GLN A 29 9.27 3.60 -12.68
CA GLN A 29 8.68 2.91 -13.83
C GLN A 29 7.15 2.86 -13.73
N ALA A 30 6.64 2.96 -12.52
CA ALA A 30 5.22 2.94 -12.22
C ALA A 30 4.94 3.72 -10.93
N VAL A 31 3.66 3.96 -10.67
CA VAL A 31 3.20 4.58 -9.41
C VAL A 31 2.18 3.72 -8.68
N GLU A 32 2.18 3.88 -7.37
CA GLU A 32 1.06 3.53 -6.52
C GLU A 32 0.26 4.78 -6.20
N ILE A 33 -1.05 4.74 -6.44
CA ILE A 33 -1.95 5.84 -6.13
C ILE A 33 -2.47 5.66 -4.71
N PHE A 34 -2.19 6.61 -3.81
CA PHE A 34 -2.72 6.57 -2.45
C PHE A 34 -4.14 7.16 -2.41
N ALA A 35 -5.13 6.33 -2.08
CA ALA A 35 -6.54 6.71 -2.10
C ALA A 35 -6.95 7.48 -0.83
N ALA A 36 -6.51 8.72 -0.71
CA ALA A 36 -7.02 9.66 0.28
C ALA A 36 -7.77 10.78 -0.44
N ARG A 37 -9.02 11.05 -0.09
CA ARG A 37 -9.89 11.97 -0.86
C ARG A 37 -9.34 13.39 -0.98
N GLN A 38 -8.53 13.85 -0.03
CA GLN A 38 -7.82 15.12 -0.13
C GLN A 38 -6.74 15.11 -1.22
N HIS A 39 -6.16 13.92 -1.49
CA HIS A 39 -5.10 13.70 -2.44
C HIS A 39 -5.65 13.17 -3.77
N PHE A 40 -6.24 11.99 -3.77
CA PHE A 40 -6.94 11.40 -4.89
C PHE A 40 -8.42 11.21 -4.52
N ASP A 41 -9.28 12.11 -4.98
CA ASP A 41 -10.73 12.00 -4.80
C ASP A 41 -11.31 11.05 -5.84
N TYR A 42 -11.29 9.76 -5.53
CA TYR A 42 -11.86 8.68 -6.35
C TYR A 42 -13.39 8.78 -6.50
N THR A 43 -14.06 9.64 -5.74
CA THR A 43 -15.50 9.92 -5.88
C THR A 43 -15.79 11.03 -6.87
N SER A 44 -14.78 11.80 -7.27
CA SER A 44 -14.90 12.87 -8.27
C SER A 44 -14.64 12.32 -9.67
N ARG A 45 -15.69 12.24 -10.49
CA ARG A 45 -15.59 11.82 -11.90
C ARG A 45 -14.61 12.70 -12.68
N GLU A 46 -14.59 14.00 -12.39
CA GLU A 46 -13.68 14.95 -13.02
C GLU A 46 -12.22 14.64 -12.68
N HIS A 47 -11.93 14.39 -11.40
CA HIS A 47 -10.57 14.07 -10.98
C HIS A 47 -10.08 12.73 -11.55
N VAL A 48 -10.94 11.70 -11.53
CA VAL A 48 -10.62 10.40 -12.14
C VAL A 48 -10.37 10.54 -13.63
N ALA A 49 -11.20 11.31 -14.35
CA ALA A 49 -11.04 11.55 -15.79
C ALA A 49 -9.75 12.33 -16.12
N GLU A 50 -9.40 13.34 -15.31
CA GLU A 50 -8.14 14.11 -15.46
C GLU A 50 -6.92 13.18 -15.41
N LEU A 51 -6.84 12.33 -14.38
CA LEU A 51 -5.71 11.41 -14.22
C LEU A 51 -5.72 10.28 -15.26
N SER A 52 -6.90 9.73 -15.59
CA SER A 52 -7.05 8.72 -16.64
C SER A 52 -6.53 9.23 -17.98
N ALA A 53 -6.85 10.47 -18.36
CA ALA A 53 -6.36 11.10 -19.59
C ALA A 53 -4.83 11.23 -19.57
N TRP A 54 -4.26 11.60 -18.41
CA TRP A 54 -2.81 11.70 -18.26
C TRP A 54 -2.14 10.32 -18.41
N PHE A 55 -2.59 9.28 -17.70
CA PHE A 55 -2.04 7.94 -17.80
C PHE A 55 -2.14 7.35 -19.21
N SER A 56 -3.24 7.62 -19.92
CA SER A 56 -3.42 7.19 -21.31
C SER A 56 -2.43 7.83 -22.30
N SER A 57 -1.83 8.96 -21.95
CA SER A 57 -0.93 9.73 -22.79
C SER A 57 0.53 9.64 -22.38
N ASN A 58 0.85 8.88 -21.31
CA ASN A 58 2.18 8.78 -20.72
C ASN A 58 2.58 7.31 -20.51
N THR A 59 3.87 7.06 -20.32
CA THR A 59 4.44 5.72 -20.15
C THR A 59 4.51 5.26 -18.70
N LEU A 60 4.32 6.15 -17.73
CA LEU A 60 4.28 5.80 -16.32
C LEU A 60 3.01 5.01 -16.02
N GLU A 61 3.15 3.77 -15.56
CA GLU A 61 2.01 2.88 -15.34
C GLU A 61 1.40 3.08 -13.93
N PRO A 62 0.06 3.08 -13.79
CA PRO A 62 -0.59 2.90 -12.49
C PRO A 62 -0.46 1.43 -12.09
N PHE A 63 0.48 1.11 -11.20
CA PHE A 63 0.78 -0.27 -10.78
C PHE A 63 -0.17 -0.77 -9.71
N SER A 64 -0.37 0.04 -8.68
CA SER A 64 -1.23 -0.29 -7.54
C SER A 64 -2.00 0.93 -7.05
N MET A 65 -3.04 0.64 -6.30
CA MET A 65 -3.74 1.63 -5.48
C MET A 65 -3.66 1.19 -4.03
N HIS A 66 -3.24 2.08 -3.14
CA HIS A 66 -3.42 1.90 -1.70
C HIS A 66 -4.85 2.25 -1.33
N ALA A 67 -5.58 1.33 -0.71
CA ALA A 67 -6.96 1.55 -0.29
C ALA A 67 -7.07 2.71 0.72
N PRO A 68 -8.23 3.39 0.79
CA PRO A 68 -8.40 4.50 1.72
C PRO A 68 -8.30 4.04 3.16
N LEU A 69 -7.57 4.80 3.99
CA LEU A 69 -7.48 4.60 5.44
C LEU A 69 -8.63 5.30 6.18
N TYR A 70 -9.18 6.34 5.59
CA TYR A 70 -10.30 7.12 6.13
C TYR A 70 -11.29 7.49 5.02
N PRO A 71 -12.61 7.50 5.29
CA PRO A 71 -13.62 7.87 4.31
C PRO A 71 -13.74 9.39 4.10
N ASP A 72 -13.14 10.19 4.99
CA ASP A 72 -13.24 11.65 4.97
C ASP A 72 -12.28 12.29 3.96
N ARG A 73 -12.64 13.50 3.51
CA ARG A 73 -11.73 14.34 2.70
C ARG A 73 -10.47 14.73 3.45
N GLU A 74 -10.55 14.82 4.76
CA GLU A 74 -9.46 15.22 5.65
C GLU A 74 -8.94 13.97 6.36
N MET A 75 -7.87 13.41 5.82
CA MET A 75 -7.25 12.20 6.37
C MET A 75 -6.73 12.47 7.78
N GLY A 76 -7.09 11.58 8.72
CA GLY A 76 -6.65 11.69 10.11
C GLY A 76 -7.31 12.80 10.92
N ARG A 77 -8.45 13.35 10.46
CA ARG A 77 -9.24 14.26 11.28
C ARG A 77 -9.59 13.62 12.62
N ALA A 78 -9.36 14.33 13.70
CA ALA A 78 -9.62 13.84 15.06
C ALA A 78 -11.06 13.27 15.18
N GLY A 79 -11.17 12.00 15.56
CA GLY A 79 -12.44 11.29 15.71
C GLY A 79 -13.08 10.78 14.42
N ALA A 80 -12.44 10.92 13.26
CA ALA A 80 -12.89 10.25 12.04
C ALA A 80 -12.74 8.74 12.19
N PRO A 81 -13.77 7.94 11.83
CA PRO A 81 -13.63 6.48 11.84
C PRO A 81 -12.66 6.03 10.77
N ALA A 82 -11.75 5.13 11.10
CA ALA A 82 -10.90 4.49 10.12
C ALA A 82 -11.69 3.49 9.27
N VAL A 83 -11.15 3.19 8.09
CA VAL A 83 -11.60 2.08 7.24
C VAL A 83 -11.05 0.78 7.84
N ASN A 84 -11.86 0.10 8.65
CA ASN A 84 -11.48 -1.09 9.40
C ASN A 84 -12.49 -2.22 9.13
N VAL A 85 -12.09 -3.24 8.36
CA VAL A 85 -12.95 -4.39 8.04
C VAL A 85 -12.98 -5.44 9.14
N LEU A 86 -12.13 -5.31 10.19
CA LEU A 86 -12.14 -6.16 11.38
C LEU A 86 -13.00 -5.59 12.52
N HIS A 87 -13.51 -4.35 12.36
CA HIS A 87 -14.23 -3.63 13.42
C HIS A 87 -15.34 -4.50 14.05
N PRO A 88 -15.51 -4.51 15.40
CA PRO A 88 -16.50 -5.37 16.07
C PRO A 88 -17.95 -5.06 15.68
N GLU A 89 -18.25 -3.81 15.33
CA GLU A 89 -19.58 -3.39 14.91
C GLU A 89 -19.79 -3.62 13.40
N LYS A 90 -20.86 -4.35 13.06
CA LYS A 90 -21.15 -4.76 11.67
C LYS A 90 -21.36 -3.58 10.72
N SER A 91 -22.05 -2.52 11.17
CA SER A 91 -22.27 -1.33 10.35
C SER A 91 -20.94 -0.69 9.91
N ARG A 92 -19.97 -0.59 10.84
CA ARG A 92 -18.64 -0.06 10.54
C ARG A 92 -17.87 -0.88 9.51
N ARG A 93 -18.00 -2.23 9.58
CA ARG A 93 -17.38 -3.11 8.58
C ARG A 93 -18.02 -2.94 7.19
N ILE A 94 -19.35 -2.74 7.16
CA ILE A 94 -20.06 -2.47 5.90
C ILE A 94 -19.58 -1.14 5.32
N ASP A 95 -19.55 -0.07 6.11
CA ASP A 95 -19.07 1.24 5.68
C ASP A 95 -17.62 1.19 5.17
N ALA A 96 -16.76 0.46 5.88
CA ALA A 96 -15.35 0.25 5.46
C ALA A 96 -15.26 -0.49 4.12
N MET A 97 -16.03 -1.57 3.97
CA MET A 97 -16.06 -2.34 2.74
C MET A 97 -16.58 -1.52 1.55
N ASP A 98 -17.63 -0.74 1.75
CA ASP A 98 -18.20 0.11 0.72
C ASP A 98 -17.22 1.22 0.31
N GLU A 99 -16.43 1.74 1.25
CA GLU A 99 -15.42 2.75 0.93
C GLU A 99 -14.26 2.17 0.11
N ILE A 100 -13.76 0.97 0.48
CA ILE A 100 -12.72 0.30 -0.30
C ILE A 100 -13.23 -0.02 -1.71
N LYS A 101 -14.44 -0.54 -1.86
CA LYS A 101 -15.03 -0.85 -3.17
C LYS A 101 -15.20 0.40 -4.02
N ARG A 102 -15.62 1.52 -3.41
CA ARG A 102 -15.76 2.80 -4.11
C ARG A 102 -14.42 3.31 -4.66
N ALA A 103 -13.33 3.13 -3.92
CA ALA A 103 -11.99 3.44 -4.43
C ALA A 103 -11.59 2.47 -5.55
N LEU A 104 -11.92 1.18 -5.41
CA LEU A 104 -11.60 0.15 -6.39
C LEU A 104 -12.31 0.36 -7.74
N GLU A 105 -13.51 0.96 -7.75
CA GLU A 105 -14.23 1.33 -8.99
C GLU A 105 -13.42 2.28 -9.89
N ALA A 106 -12.45 3.02 -9.35
CA ALA A 106 -11.55 3.83 -10.17
C ALA A 106 -10.76 3.01 -11.20
N ALA A 107 -10.58 1.68 -10.98
CA ALA A 107 -9.92 0.79 -11.92
C ALA A 107 -10.62 0.69 -13.29
N GLU A 108 -11.92 1.01 -13.37
CA GLU A 108 -12.65 1.09 -14.65
C GLU A 108 -12.10 2.19 -15.58
N HIS A 109 -11.46 3.21 -15.01
CA HIS A 109 -10.96 4.37 -15.74
C HIS A 109 -9.44 4.49 -15.68
N ILE A 110 -8.83 4.07 -14.58
CA ILE A 110 -7.37 4.04 -14.34
C ILE A 110 -7.02 2.60 -14.00
N PRO A 111 -6.75 1.72 -15.00
CA PRO A 111 -6.53 0.31 -14.77
C PRO A 111 -5.19 0.07 -14.06
N PHE A 112 -5.24 -0.21 -12.78
CA PHE A 112 -4.11 -0.65 -11.95
C PHE A 112 -4.19 -2.16 -11.68
N ARG A 113 -3.03 -2.78 -11.33
CA ARG A 113 -2.94 -4.24 -11.21
C ARG A 113 -3.24 -4.75 -9.80
N ASN A 114 -2.97 -3.96 -8.78
CA ASN A 114 -3.06 -4.39 -7.37
C ASN A 114 -3.80 -3.35 -6.53
N LEU A 115 -4.57 -3.83 -5.56
CA LEU A 115 -5.12 -3.02 -4.48
C LEU A 115 -4.44 -3.44 -3.17
N ILE A 116 -3.74 -2.52 -2.52
CA ILE A 116 -3.17 -2.74 -1.20
C ILE A 116 -4.25 -2.44 -0.15
N VAL A 117 -4.47 -3.35 0.79
CA VAL A 117 -5.52 -3.18 1.81
C VAL A 117 -4.97 -3.40 3.21
N HIS A 118 -5.37 -2.53 4.13
CA HIS A 118 -5.31 -2.76 5.56
C HIS A 118 -6.56 -3.51 6.00
N LEU A 119 -6.42 -4.58 6.77
CA LEU A 119 -7.60 -5.28 7.32
C LEU A 119 -8.17 -4.54 8.53
N GLY A 120 -7.31 -3.99 9.37
CA GLY A 120 -7.69 -3.38 10.62
C GLY A 120 -6.78 -2.23 11.03
N GLU A 121 -6.82 -1.93 12.33
CA GLU A 121 -6.03 -0.88 12.98
C GLU A 121 -5.08 -1.48 14.03
N ARG A 122 -4.24 -0.64 14.62
CA ARG A 122 -3.18 -1.03 15.56
C ARG A 122 -3.67 -1.88 16.74
N ASP A 123 -4.88 -1.64 17.23
CA ASP A 123 -5.41 -2.28 18.43
C ASP A 123 -6.19 -3.58 18.14
N ASP A 124 -6.27 -3.98 16.86
CA ASP A 124 -6.95 -5.22 16.48
C ASP A 124 -6.12 -6.46 16.89
N VAL A 125 -6.76 -7.35 17.65
CA VAL A 125 -6.15 -8.57 18.19
C VAL A 125 -6.47 -9.79 17.32
N TRP A 126 -5.61 -10.79 17.35
CA TRP A 126 -5.87 -12.09 16.74
C TRP A 126 -6.89 -12.87 17.55
N SER A 127 -8.06 -13.11 16.99
CA SER A 127 -9.17 -13.83 17.64
C SER A 127 -10.04 -14.54 16.60
N PRO A 128 -10.84 -15.54 17.00
CA PRO A 128 -11.79 -16.20 16.08
C PRO A 128 -12.70 -15.20 15.37
N ARG A 129 -13.07 -14.13 16.06
CA ARG A 129 -13.95 -13.07 15.50
C ARG A 129 -13.24 -12.23 14.44
N THR A 130 -12.02 -11.77 14.69
CA THR A 130 -11.26 -10.99 13.71
C THR A 130 -10.85 -11.84 12.51
N ILE A 131 -10.57 -13.13 12.71
CA ILE A 131 -10.33 -14.08 11.63
C ILE A 131 -11.57 -14.20 10.72
N GLU A 132 -12.77 -14.44 11.31
CA GLU A 132 -14.03 -14.53 10.56
C GLU A 132 -14.31 -13.25 9.77
N HIS A 133 -14.11 -12.07 10.40
CA HIS A 133 -14.31 -10.78 9.73
C HIS A 133 -13.33 -10.60 8.57
N GLY A 134 -12.06 -10.91 8.77
CA GLY A 134 -11.01 -10.80 7.76
C GLY A 134 -11.27 -11.75 6.57
N LEU A 135 -11.61 -13.00 6.83
CA LEU A 135 -11.98 -13.96 5.78
C LEU A 135 -13.15 -13.45 4.94
N THR A 136 -14.24 -13.03 5.61
CA THR A 136 -15.42 -12.49 4.93
C THR A 136 -15.06 -11.27 4.08
N ALA A 137 -14.26 -10.35 4.63
CA ALA A 137 -13.85 -9.16 3.91
C ALA A 137 -13.01 -9.49 2.67
N LEU A 138 -12.03 -10.38 2.83
CA LEU A 138 -11.12 -10.76 1.74
C LEU A 138 -11.85 -11.51 0.61
N GLU A 139 -12.77 -12.43 0.94
CA GLU A 139 -13.61 -13.11 -0.04
C GLU A 139 -14.45 -12.12 -0.86
N HIS A 140 -15.08 -11.15 -0.19
CA HIS A 140 -15.88 -10.13 -0.87
C HIS A 140 -15.03 -9.17 -1.70
N LEU A 141 -13.85 -8.78 -1.23
CA LEU A 141 -12.94 -7.91 -1.98
C LEU A 141 -12.38 -8.62 -3.21
N ASP A 142 -11.94 -9.88 -3.08
CA ASP A 142 -11.45 -10.67 -4.22
C ASP A 142 -12.54 -10.86 -5.29
N ALA A 143 -13.77 -11.18 -4.86
CA ALA A 143 -14.90 -11.32 -5.77
C ALA A 143 -15.25 -10.02 -6.52
N PHE A 144 -15.07 -8.86 -5.87
CA PHE A 144 -15.32 -7.55 -6.48
C PHE A 144 -14.17 -7.08 -7.36
N ALA A 145 -12.92 -7.29 -6.93
CA ALA A 145 -11.71 -6.83 -7.61
C ALA A 145 -11.41 -7.63 -8.90
N ARG A 146 -11.69 -8.92 -8.88
CA ARG A 146 -11.35 -9.85 -9.99
C ARG A 146 -11.96 -9.45 -11.33
N PRO A 147 -13.25 -9.10 -11.44
CA PRO A 147 -13.84 -8.61 -12.70
C PRO A 147 -13.19 -7.32 -13.22
N LEU A 148 -12.62 -6.49 -12.34
CA LEU A 148 -11.88 -5.28 -12.70
C LEU A 148 -10.43 -5.56 -13.11
N GLY A 149 -9.99 -6.82 -13.08
CA GLY A 149 -8.60 -7.20 -13.36
C GLY A 149 -7.62 -6.84 -12.26
N VAL A 150 -8.10 -6.55 -11.04
CA VAL A 150 -7.30 -6.12 -9.90
C VAL A 150 -7.08 -7.28 -8.93
N ARG A 151 -5.84 -7.45 -8.48
CA ARG A 151 -5.46 -8.39 -7.42
C ARG A 151 -5.42 -7.68 -6.08
N VAL A 152 -6.03 -8.25 -5.07
CA VAL A 152 -5.92 -7.74 -3.69
C VAL A 152 -4.61 -8.20 -3.07
N LEU A 153 -3.89 -7.28 -2.43
CA LEU A 153 -2.70 -7.55 -1.61
C LEU A 153 -2.97 -7.05 -0.19
N VAL A 154 -2.77 -7.92 0.80
CA VAL A 154 -2.96 -7.57 2.21
C VAL A 154 -1.63 -7.16 2.81
N GLU A 155 -1.62 -6.07 3.56
CA GLU A 155 -0.42 -5.50 4.16
C GLU A 155 -0.28 -5.87 5.63
N ASN A 156 0.96 -6.15 6.08
CA ASN A 156 1.27 -6.31 7.50
C ASN A 156 1.35 -4.95 8.20
N LEU A 157 0.64 -4.85 9.32
CA LEU A 157 0.56 -3.63 10.12
C LEU A 157 1.19 -3.83 11.50
N LEU A 158 1.09 -2.78 12.33
CA LEU A 158 1.55 -2.80 13.72
C LEU A 158 0.55 -3.48 14.69
N SER A 159 -0.37 -4.30 14.18
CA SER A 159 -1.39 -4.99 14.98
C SER A 159 -1.11 -6.48 15.11
N GLU A 160 -1.60 -7.08 16.19
CA GLU A 160 -1.53 -8.53 16.37
C GLU A 160 -2.30 -9.28 15.28
N ALA A 161 -3.43 -8.73 14.82
CA ALA A 161 -4.28 -9.37 13.81
C ALA A 161 -3.61 -9.47 12.44
N THR A 162 -2.61 -8.63 12.14
CA THR A 162 -2.00 -8.51 10.82
C THR A 162 -0.49 -8.76 10.84
N THR A 163 0.02 -9.57 11.79
CA THR A 163 1.41 -10.04 11.73
C THR A 163 1.64 -10.84 10.44
N PRO A 164 2.88 -10.93 9.95
CA PRO A 164 3.21 -11.74 8.78
C PRO A 164 2.63 -13.16 8.82
N GLU A 165 2.74 -13.85 9.96
CA GLU A 165 2.24 -15.20 10.16
C GLU A 165 0.71 -15.25 10.12
N HIS A 166 0.04 -14.30 10.77
CA HIS A 166 -1.43 -14.26 10.82
C HIS A 166 -2.02 -13.96 9.44
N LEU A 167 -1.38 -13.11 8.65
CA LEU A 167 -1.80 -12.88 7.27
C LEU A 167 -1.64 -14.15 6.41
N VAL A 168 -0.55 -14.88 6.55
CA VAL A 168 -0.39 -16.16 5.85
C VAL A 168 -1.47 -17.16 6.30
N MET A 169 -1.69 -17.27 7.63
CA MET A 169 -2.71 -18.17 8.18
C MET A 169 -4.12 -17.86 7.67
N ILE A 170 -4.52 -16.59 7.64
CA ILE A 170 -5.87 -16.22 7.17
C ILE A 170 -6.05 -16.54 5.68
N LEU A 171 -5.04 -16.32 4.84
CA LEU A 171 -5.09 -16.66 3.43
C LEU A 171 -5.15 -18.18 3.21
N ASP A 172 -4.44 -18.97 4.04
CA ASP A 172 -4.46 -20.43 3.98
C ASP A 172 -5.82 -21.00 4.45
N MET A 173 -6.35 -20.48 5.55
CA MET A 173 -7.66 -20.89 6.09
C MET A 173 -8.81 -20.61 5.09
N GLY A 174 -8.74 -19.47 4.41
CA GLY A 174 -9.74 -19.09 3.39
C GLY A 174 -9.50 -19.69 2.01
N HIS A 175 -8.41 -20.45 1.80
CA HIS A 175 -8.00 -20.92 0.47
C HIS A 175 -7.90 -19.79 -0.56
N LEU A 176 -7.45 -18.60 -0.13
CA LEU A 176 -7.42 -17.36 -0.92
C LEU A 176 -6.13 -17.27 -1.75
N ALA A 177 -5.93 -18.22 -2.66
CA ALA A 177 -4.70 -18.32 -3.44
C ALA A 177 -4.47 -17.14 -4.41
N HIS A 178 -5.52 -16.41 -4.78
CA HIS A 178 -5.43 -15.25 -5.66
C HIS A 178 -4.97 -13.98 -4.93
N ILE A 179 -5.25 -13.88 -3.63
CA ILE A 179 -4.81 -12.76 -2.81
C ILE A 179 -3.31 -12.91 -2.52
N GLY A 180 -2.57 -11.82 -2.66
CA GLY A 180 -1.16 -11.76 -2.32
C GLY A 180 -0.93 -10.96 -1.04
N LEU A 181 0.35 -10.78 -0.73
CA LEU A 181 0.77 -9.96 0.41
C LEU A 181 1.60 -8.77 -0.08
N CYS A 182 1.37 -7.63 0.54
CA CYS A 182 2.27 -6.48 0.53
C CYS A 182 3.08 -6.54 1.83
N LEU A 183 4.39 -6.69 1.74
CA LEU A 183 5.26 -6.61 2.90
C LEU A 183 5.68 -5.17 3.12
N ASP A 184 5.17 -4.55 4.18
CA ASP A 184 5.72 -3.29 4.66
C ASP A 184 6.96 -3.54 5.51
N LEU A 185 8.11 -3.05 5.01
CA LEU A 185 9.42 -3.26 5.64
C LEU A 185 9.59 -2.44 6.91
N GLY A 186 9.00 -1.26 6.97
CA GLY A 186 9.04 -0.41 8.16
C GLY A 186 8.20 -0.97 9.29
N HIS A 187 6.98 -1.44 9.00
CA HIS A 187 6.15 -2.13 9.98
C HIS A 187 6.82 -3.42 10.49
N ALA A 188 7.42 -4.20 9.59
CA ALA A 188 8.17 -5.39 9.96
C ALA A 188 9.36 -5.05 10.87
N HIS A 189 10.09 -3.95 10.58
CA HIS A 189 11.22 -3.51 11.39
C HIS A 189 10.83 -3.15 12.84
N ILE A 190 9.66 -2.54 13.01
CA ILE A 190 9.13 -2.17 14.33
C ILE A 190 8.63 -3.40 15.13
N THR A 191 8.15 -4.42 14.43
CA THR A 191 7.45 -5.55 15.06
C THR A 191 8.33 -6.80 15.18
N VAL A 192 8.33 -7.64 14.15
CA VAL A 192 8.96 -8.97 14.17
C VAL A 192 10.37 -9.02 13.58
N GLY A 193 10.82 -7.93 12.97
CA GLY A 193 12.05 -7.85 12.20
C GLY A 193 11.87 -8.25 10.74
N VAL A 194 12.56 -7.49 9.85
CA VAL A 194 12.42 -7.60 8.39
C VAL A 194 12.75 -9.00 7.87
N ALA A 195 13.86 -9.60 8.33
CA ALA A 195 14.27 -10.94 7.87
C ALA A 195 13.25 -12.01 8.23
N HIS A 196 12.65 -11.92 9.43
CA HIS A 196 11.62 -12.83 9.89
C HIS A 196 10.33 -12.68 9.06
N ALA A 197 9.89 -11.44 8.81
CA ALA A 197 8.71 -11.17 8.01
C ALA A 197 8.85 -11.69 6.56
N ILE A 198 10.02 -11.48 5.92
CA ILE A 198 10.31 -12.03 4.59
C ILE A 198 10.22 -13.56 4.61
N ALA A 199 10.77 -14.22 5.62
CA ALA A 199 10.73 -15.68 5.73
C ALA A 199 9.31 -16.20 5.95
N ALA A 200 8.51 -15.54 6.81
CA ALA A 200 7.13 -15.93 7.12
C ALA A 200 6.19 -15.77 5.91
N MET A 201 6.25 -14.63 5.22
CA MET A 201 5.37 -14.35 4.07
C MET A 201 5.83 -15.06 2.80
N GLY A 202 7.14 -15.25 2.63
CA GLY A 202 7.75 -16.03 1.56
C GLY A 202 7.26 -15.62 0.16
N ASN A 203 6.94 -16.64 -0.66
CA ASN A 203 6.51 -16.43 -2.04
C ASN A 203 5.09 -15.83 -2.21
N ARG A 204 4.40 -15.50 -1.11
CA ARG A 204 3.14 -14.76 -1.15
C ARG A 204 3.37 -13.25 -1.30
N ILE A 205 4.59 -12.76 -1.06
CA ILE A 205 4.97 -11.36 -1.23
C ILE A 205 4.92 -11.02 -2.72
N ALA A 206 4.00 -10.14 -3.10
CA ALA A 206 3.85 -9.64 -4.47
C ALA A 206 4.36 -8.20 -4.62
N SER A 207 4.32 -7.42 -3.53
CA SER A 207 4.81 -6.04 -3.43
C SER A 207 5.49 -5.83 -2.09
N VAL A 208 6.40 -4.86 -2.01
CA VAL A 208 6.97 -4.39 -0.75
C VAL A 208 6.84 -2.88 -0.65
N HIS A 209 6.33 -2.38 0.48
CA HIS A 209 6.45 -0.97 0.84
C HIS A 209 7.84 -0.75 1.43
N VAL A 210 8.52 0.24 0.86
CA VAL A 210 9.92 0.54 1.14
C VAL A 210 10.01 1.93 1.76
N HIS A 211 10.25 1.96 3.04
CA HIS A 211 10.62 3.13 3.81
C HIS A 211 11.47 2.70 5.00
N ASP A 212 12.11 3.65 5.65
CA ASP A 212 12.97 3.39 6.81
C ASP A 212 12.38 3.99 8.09
N ASN A 213 12.86 3.52 9.22
CA ASN A 213 12.57 4.05 10.54
C ASN A 213 13.63 3.59 11.55
N HIS A 214 13.53 4.06 12.80
CA HIS A 214 14.45 3.72 13.87
C HIS A 214 13.98 2.56 14.77
N GLY A 215 13.01 1.73 14.29
CA GLY A 215 12.48 0.58 15.02
C GLY A 215 11.49 0.89 16.14
N LEU A 216 11.03 2.14 16.27
CA LEU A 216 10.15 2.58 17.37
C LEU A 216 8.84 3.20 16.87
N LYS A 217 8.89 3.90 15.75
CA LYS A 217 7.77 4.62 15.15
C LYS A 217 7.76 4.39 13.65
N ASP A 218 6.59 4.46 13.10
CA ASP A 218 6.40 4.44 11.66
C ASP A 218 6.68 5.83 11.08
N GLU A 219 7.96 6.03 10.68
CA GLU A 219 8.48 7.35 10.31
C GLU A 219 8.45 7.61 8.81
N HIS A 220 8.31 6.56 7.98
CA HIS A 220 8.37 6.65 6.53
C HIS A 220 9.56 7.45 5.99
N LEU A 221 10.76 7.20 6.56
CA LEU A 221 12.00 7.84 6.14
C LEU A 221 12.51 7.27 4.81
N TRP A 222 13.39 8.02 4.15
CA TRP A 222 14.13 7.49 3.01
C TRP A 222 14.99 6.29 3.42
N PRO A 223 15.09 5.24 2.56
CA PRO A 223 15.99 4.12 2.82
C PRO A 223 17.42 4.56 3.08
N GLY A 224 17.95 4.14 4.25
CA GLY A 224 19.27 4.52 4.76
C GLY A 224 19.30 5.73 5.70
N ASP A 225 18.14 6.37 5.93
CA ASP A 225 18.02 7.43 6.94
C ASP A 225 17.52 6.90 8.30
N GLY A 226 17.19 5.61 8.40
CA GLY A 226 16.84 4.88 9.62
C GLY A 226 17.84 3.76 9.94
N THR A 227 17.33 2.63 10.46
CA THR A 227 18.15 1.52 10.96
C THR A 227 17.86 0.17 10.32
N ILE A 228 17.11 0.10 9.22
CA ILE A 228 16.90 -1.14 8.47
C ILE A 228 18.22 -1.58 7.80
N GLU A 229 18.55 -2.86 7.95
CA GLU A 229 19.74 -3.48 7.33
C GLU A 229 19.51 -3.74 5.83
N TRP A 230 19.62 -2.70 5.00
CA TRP A 230 19.27 -2.73 3.59
C TRP A 230 20.00 -3.78 2.75
N PRO A 231 21.33 -3.99 2.89
CA PRO A 231 22.02 -5.02 2.09
C PRO A 231 21.45 -6.42 2.32
N ALA A 232 21.21 -6.78 3.58
CA ALA A 232 20.62 -8.09 3.93
C ALA A 232 19.17 -8.21 3.48
N THR A 233 18.39 -7.13 3.62
CA THR A 233 16.99 -7.06 3.19
C THR A 233 16.86 -7.27 1.68
N VAL A 234 17.63 -6.54 0.88
CA VAL A 234 17.62 -6.65 -0.58
C VAL A 234 18.06 -8.04 -1.05
N GLU A 235 19.10 -8.61 -0.42
CA GLU A 235 19.55 -9.98 -0.71
C GLU A 235 18.45 -11.01 -0.43
N ALA A 236 17.73 -10.87 0.68
CA ALA A 236 16.62 -11.76 1.04
C ALA A 236 15.46 -11.66 0.04
N LEU A 237 15.07 -10.44 -0.36
CA LEU A 237 14.01 -10.22 -1.35
C LEU A 237 14.39 -10.77 -2.73
N LYS A 238 15.65 -10.65 -3.14
CA LYS A 238 16.15 -11.19 -4.42
C LYS A 238 16.14 -12.72 -4.47
N LYS A 239 16.15 -13.41 -3.31
CA LYS A 239 16.08 -14.88 -3.21
C LYS A 239 14.67 -15.44 -3.33
N LEU A 240 13.63 -14.61 -3.27
CA LEU A 240 12.26 -15.05 -3.50
C LEU A 240 12.10 -15.58 -4.94
N ALA A 241 11.26 -16.59 -5.13
CA ALA A 241 11.03 -17.20 -6.44
C ALA A 241 10.56 -16.19 -7.50
N THR A 242 9.81 -15.19 -7.08
CA THR A 242 9.44 -14.03 -7.89
C THR A 242 9.80 -12.77 -7.08
N PRO A 243 10.82 -12.01 -7.51
CA PRO A 243 11.15 -10.75 -6.83
C PRO A 243 9.95 -9.78 -6.87
N PRO A 244 9.54 -9.22 -5.71
CA PRO A 244 8.38 -8.34 -5.63
C PRO A 244 8.64 -6.98 -6.29
N ALA A 245 7.56 -6.25 -6.58
CA ALA A 245 7.67 -4.83 -6.90
C ALA A 245 8.12 -4.05 -5.65
N THR A 246 9.01 -3.06 -5.84
CA THR A 246 9.48 -2.18 -4.76
C THR A 246 8.75 -0.85 -4.85
N VAL A 247 7.90 -0.56 -3.87
CA VAL A 247 7.11 0.66 -3.78
C VAL A 247 7.72 1.57 -2.74
N LEU A 248 8.32 2.68 -3.17
CA LEU A 248 8.80 3.70 -2.23
C LEU A 248 7.61 4.45 -1.63
N GLU A 249 7.35 4.23 -0.35
CA GLU A 249 6.27 4.85 0.41
C GLU A 249 6.82 5.79 1.47
N ILE A 250 7.20 6.98 1.03
CA ILE A 250 7.90 7.97 1.84
C ILE A 250 6.94 9.04 2.34
N SER A 251 7.08 9.44 3.60
CA SER A 251 6.37 10.62 4.11
C SER A 251 6.77 11.87 3.38
N GLN A 252 5.79 12.74 3.13
CA GLN A 252 6.09 14.05 2.60
C GLN A 252 6.96 14.83 3.57
N ASN A 253 8.16 15.16 3.14
CA ASN A 253 9.02 16.10 3.84
C ASN A 253 8.90 17.48 3.18
N LEU A 254 8.52 18.50 3.95
CA LEU A 254 8.38 19.88 3.48
C LEU A 254 9.67 20.47 2.88
N ASN A 255 10.81 19.86 3.17
CA ASN A 255 12.12 20.26 2.60
C ASN A 255 12.39 19.64 1.22
N GLU A 256 11.51 18.74 0.74
CA GLU A 256 11.68 18.14 -0.56
C GLU A 256 10.98 18.95 -1.63
N THR A 257 11.75 19.31 -2.64
CA THR A 257 11.29 20.10 -3.78
C THR A 257 11.29 19.23 -5.04
N ALA A 258 10.64 19.71 -6.10
CA ALA A 258 10.74 19.10 -7.43
C ALA A 258 12.20 18.94 -7.90
N ALA A 259 13.13 19.76 -7.41
CA ALA A 259 14.54 19.67 -7.74
C ALA A 259 15.29 18.56 -6.97
N THR A 260 14.87 18.22 -5.76
CA THR A 260 15.56 17.24 -4.88
C THR A 260 14.98 15.85 -4.96
N LEU A 261 13.67 15.71 -5.19
CA LEU A 261 12.96 14.44 -5.19
C LEU A 261 13.54 13.42 -6.18
N PRO A 262 13.82 13.74 -7.46
CA PRO A 262 14.34 12.75 -8.40
C PRO A 262 15.64 12.10 -7.95
N ALA A 263 16.59 12.87 -7.43
CA ALA A 263 17.86 12.34 -6.95
C ALA A 263 17.69 11.40 -5.73
N LYS A 264 16.75 11.70 -4.83
CA LYS A 264 16.45 10.85 -3.67
C LYS A 264 15.77 9.54 -4.09
N VAL A 265 14.79 9.62 -4.99
CA VAL A 265 14.11 8.43 -5.54
C VAL A 265 15.13 7.53 -6.26
N GLU A 266 15.99 8.10 -7.10
CA GLU A 266 17.04 7.35 -7.78
C GLU A 266 18.00 6.69 -6.78
N LYS A 267 18.47 7.44 -5.78
CA LYS A 267 19.33 6.90 -4.71
C LYS A 267 18.67 5.72 -3.99
N ALA A 268 17.39 5.83 -3.63
CA ALA A 268 16.65 4.78 -2.96
C ALA A 268 16.51 3.53 -3.85
N PHE A 269 16.15 3.68 -5.12
CA PHE A 269 16.05 2.53 -6.03
C PHE A 269 17.38 1.88 -6.35
N ASN A 270 18.49 2.60 -6.28
CA ASN A 270 19.82 2.04 -6.50
C ASN A 270 20.22 1.03 -5.42
N LEU A 271 19.60 1.02 -4.24
CA LEU A 271 19.77 -0.04 -3.24
C LEU A 271 19.28 -1.40 -3.75
N PHE A 272 18.30 -1.42 -4.66
CA PHE A 272 17.65 -2.62 -5.19
C PHE A 272 18.17 -3.03 -6.58
N ALA A 273 19.18 -2.36 -7.08
CA ALA A 273 19.80 -2.62 -8.38
C ALA A 273 20.59 -3.94 -8.44
#